data_6b940bc252846ac276dd2c67944e4eb1
#
_entry.id   6b940bc252846ac276dd2c67944e4eb1
#
_cell.length_a   1.000
_cell.length_b   1.000
_cell.length_c   1.000
_cell.angle_alpha   90.00
_cell.angle_beta   90.00
_cell.angle_gamma   90.00
#
_symmetry.space_group_name_H-M   'P 1'
#
loop_
_entity.id
_entity.type
_entity.pdbx_description
1 polymer ?
#
loop_
_entity_poly.entity_id
_entity_poly.type
_entity_poly.pdbx_seq_one_letter_code
_entity_poly.pdbx_strand_id
1 'polypeptide(L)'
;LTPETETLKVEMFGPVMSLLAFDTEEEAIALANDSEFGLGSGVFTENVARAHRVSDRIRSGICWINTYRAVSPIAPFGGFNQSGYGREAGMDSILDYTRTKTTWINTSSEPMANPFVMR
;
A
#
# COMPACT_ATOMS: atom_id res chain seq x y z
N LEU A 1 -8.26 -24.72 7.37
CA LEU A 1 -6.82 -24.66 7.08
C LEU A 1 -6.06 -24.26 8.33
N THR A 2 -4.78 -24.61 8.39
CA THR A 2 -3.85 -24.12 9.40
C THR A 2 -2.95 -23.02 8.79
N PRO A 3 -2.35 -22.13 9.59
CA PRO A 3 -1.49 -21.07 9.10
C PRO A 3 -0.31 -21.54 8.22
N GLU A 4 0.13 -22.78 8.40
CA GLU A 4 1.23 -23.39 7.64
C GLU A 4 0.80 -23.97 6.28
N THR A 5 -0.48 -23.93 5.98
CA THR A 5 -1.01 -24.48 4.71
C THR A 5 -0.43 -23.69 3.53
N GLU A 6 0.15 -24.38 2.56
CA GLU A 6 0.83 -23.79 1.39
C GLU A 6 -0.06 -22.82 0.60
N THR A 7 -1.36 -23.10 0.47
CA THR A 7 -2.31 -22.21 -0.22
C THR A 7 -2.52 -20.84 0.43
N LEU A 8 -1.98 -20.64 1.64
CA LEU A 8 -1.97 -19.34 2.32
C LEU A 8 -0.68 -18.56 2.08
N LYS A 9 0.36 -19.23 1.62
CA LYS A 9 1.69 -18.65 1.39
C LYS A 9 1.96 -18.40 -0.09
N VAL A 10 1.38 -19.22 -0.97
CA VAL A 10 1.58 -19.15 -2.42
C VAL A 10 0.35 -18.58 -3.08
N GLU A 11 0.52 -17.61 -3.98
CA GLU A 11 -0.56 -17.05 -4.77
C GLU A 11 -1.06 -18.08 -5.79
N MET A 12 -2.28 -18.56 -5.58
CA MET A 12 -2.94 -19.53 -6.46
C MET A 12 -3.74 -18.81 -7.54
N PHE A 13 -3.13 -18.62 -8.71
CA PHE A 13 -3.81 -17.99 -9.86
C PHE A 13 -4.92 -18.91 -10.43
N GLY A 14 -6.02 -19.08 -9.69
CA GLY A 14 -7.12 -19.96 -10.06
C GLY A 14 -8.33 -19.81 -9.14
N PRO A 15 -9.40 -20.58 -9.35
CA PRO A 15 -10.63 -20.52 -8.56
C PRO A 15 -10.46 -21.22 -7.20
N VAL A 16 -9.48 -20.77 -6.43
CA VAL A 16 -9.15 -21.29 -5.09
C VAL A 16 -9.40 -20.21 -4.05
N MET A 17 -10.12 -20.54 -3.00
CA MET A 17 -10.36 -19.66 -1.86
C MET A 17 -9.97 -20.40 -0.58
N SER A 18 -9.05 -19.81 0.17
CA SER A 18 -8.62 -20.30 1.48
C SER A 18 -9.45 -19.66 2.59
N LEU A 19 -10.02 -20.48 3.46
CA LEU A 19 -10.84 -20.04 4.59
C LEU A 19 -10.16 -20.41 5.90
N LEU A 20 -9.99 -19.40 6.78
CA LEU A 20 -9.54 -19.56 8.16
C LEU A 20 -10.58 -18.98 9.10
N ALA A 21 -10.85 -19.72 10.18
CA ALA A 21 -11.60 -19.18 11.30
C ALA A 21 -10.67 -18.39 12.22
N PHE A 22 -11.24 -17.44 12.93
CA PHE A 22 -10.57 -16.70 14.01
C PHE A 22 -11.56 -16.43 15.14
N ASP A 23 -11.06 -16.28 16.34
CA ASP A 23 -11.87 -16.03 17.53
C ASP A 23 -11.84 -14.56 17.96
N THR A 24 -10.76 -13.84 17.66
CA THR A 24 -10.58 -12.44 18.06
C THR A 24 -10.23 -11.53 16.88
N GLU A 25 -10.48 -10.24 17.05
CA GLU A 25 -10.11 -9.21 16.07
C GLU A 25 -8.60 -9.14 15.87
N GLU A 26 -7.83 -9.31 16.94
CA GLU A 26 -6.36 -9.34 16.92
C GLU A 26 -5.83 -10.51 16.11
N GLU A 27 -6.41 -11.67 16.27
CA GLU A 27 -6.08 -12.87 15.50
C GLU A 27 -6.41 -12.68 14.02
N ALA A 28 -7.59 -12.14 13.70
CA ALA A 28 -7.98 -11.85 12.32
C ALA A 28 -6.98 -10.91 11.62
N ILE A 29 -6.53 -9.87 12.31
CA ILE A 29 -5.54 -8.91 11.78
C ILE A 29 -4.18 -9.58 11.62
N ALA A 30 -3.77 -10.41 12.58
CA ALA A 30 -2.51 -11.14 12.50
C ALA A 30 -2.50 -12.10 11.30
N LEU A 31 -3.54 -12.90 11.13
CA LEU A 31 -3.70 -13.81 9.99
C LEU A 31 -3.74 -13.05 8.65
N ALA A 32 -4.48 -11.94 8.57
CA ALA A 32 -4.53 -11.12 7.36
C ALA A 32 -3.18 -10.51 6.99
N ASN A 33 -2.32 -10.24 7.97
CA ASN A 33 -0.99 -9.66 7.76
C ASN A 33 0.12 -10.73 7.63
N ASP A 34 -0.17 -12.00 7.84
CA ASP A 34 0.77 -13.11 7.67
C ASP A 34 0.87 -13.52 6.19
N SER A 35 1.28 -12.56 5.37
CA SER A 35 1.42 -12.71 3.92
C SER A 35 2.58 -11.87 3.41
N GLU A 36 3.27 -12.38 2.40
CA GLU A 36 4.27 -11.61 1.64
C GLU A 36 3.64 -10.56 0.71
N PHE A 37 2.34 -10.65 0.50
CA PHE A 37 1.58 -9.76 -0.38
C PHE A 37 0.84 -8.68 0.43
N GLY A 38 0.38 -7.67 -0.27
CA GLY A 38 -0.38 -6.58 0.34
C GLY A 38 -1.01 -5.66 -0.72
N LEU A 39 -1.67 -6.22 -1.74
CA LEU A 39 -2.33 -5.41 -2.76
C LEU A 39 -3.66 -4.87 -2.25
N GLY A 40 -4.58 -5.75 -1.94
CA GLY A 40 -5.93 -5.37 -1.54
C GLY A 40 -6.44 -6.22 -0.38
N SER A 41 -7.29 -5.61 0.44
CA SER A 41 -7.99 -6.26 1.55
C SER A 41 -9.43 -5.79 1.64
N GLY A 42 -10.23 -6.47 2.45
CA GLY A 42 -11.61 -6.09 2.69
C GLY A 42 -12.05 -6.41 4.11
N VAL A 43 -12.87 -5.52 4.67
CA VAL A 43 -13.47 -5.69 6.00
C VAL A 43 -14.98 -5.58 5.87
N PHE A 44 -15.70 -6.57 6.35
CA PHE A 44 -17.16 -6.56 6.38
C PHE A 44 -17.63 -6.50 7.83
N THR A 45 -18.28 -5.42 8.21
CA THR A 45 -18.77 -5.19 9.57
C THR A 45 -19.80 -4.07 9.60
N GLU A 46 -20.79 -4.20 10.47
CA GLU A 46 -21.74 -3.11 10.77
C GLU A 46 -21.16 -2.09 11.77
N ASN A 47 -20.10 -2.44 12.47
CA ASN A 47 -19.47 -1.55 13.45
C ASN A 47 -18.44 -0.64 12.78
N VAL A 48 -18.78 0.64 12.60
CA VAL A 48 -17.94 1.64 11.95
C VAL A 48 -16.59 1.84 12.66
N ALA A 49 -16.57 1.83 13.99
CA ALA A 49 -15.32 1.96 14.74
C ALA A 49 -14.37 0.76 14.50
N ARG A 50 -14.96 -0.44 14.39
CA ARG A 50 -14.20 -1.65 14.01
C ARG A 50 -13.67 -1.54 12.58
N ALA A 51 -14.50 -1.07 11.65
CA ALA A 51 -14.10 -0.90 10.25
C ALA A 51 -12.84 -0.06 10.14
N HIS A 52 -12.79 1.11 10.77
CA HIS A 52 -11.61 1.97 10.79
C HIS A 52 -10.43 1.32 11.50
N ARG A 53 -10.63 0.81 12.71
CA ARG A 53 -9.55 0.22 13.50
C ARG A 53 -8.89 -0.98 12.80
N VAL A 54 -9.68 -1.82 12.13
CA VAL A 54 -9.14 -2.99 11.42
C VAL A 54 -8.48 -2.56 10.12
N SER A 55 -9.10 -1.67 9.33
CA SER A 55 -8.50 -1.20 8.07
C SER A 55 -7.15 -0.52 8.27
N ASP A 56 -6.99 0.25 9.36
CA ASP A 56 -5.71 0.92 9.68
C ASP A 56 -4.59 -0.07 10.04
N ARG A 57 -4.95 -1.27 10.48
CA ARG A 57 -4.00 -2.28 10.95
C ARG A 57 -3.68 -3.35 9.91
N ILE A 58 -4.49 -3.49 8.87
CA ILE A 58 -4.20 -4.40 7.76
C ILE A 58 -3.19 -3.75 6.81
N ARG A 59 -2.11 -4.46 6.52
CA ARG A 59 -1.02 -4.01 5.65
C ARG A 59 -1.33 -4.31 4.19
N SER A 60 -2.16 -3.47 3.59
CA SER A 60 -2.48 -3.53 2.16
C SER A 60 -2.53 -2.13 1.56
N GLY A 61 -2.26 -2.02 0.26
CA GLY A 61 -2.30 -0.76 -0.45
C GLY A 61 -3.70 -0.20 -0.61
N ILE A 62 -4.72 -1.06 -0.57
CA ILE A 62 -6.13 -0.66 -0.56
C ILE A 62 -6.91 -1.56 0.40
N CYS A 63 -7.83 -0.96 1.16
CA CYS A 63 -8.75 -1.69 2.01
C CYS A 63 -10.18 -1.24 1.72
N TRP A 64 -11.04 -2.16 1.35
CA TRP A 64 -12.46 -1.92 1.14
C TRP A 64 -13.26 -2.24 2.41
N ILE A 65 -14.23 -1.41 2.72
CA ILE A 65 -15.15 -1.62 3.83
C ILE A 65 -16.55 -1.86 3.29
N ASN A 66 -17.13 -3.02 3.60
CA ASN A 66 -18.47 -3.45 3.17
C ASN A 66 -18.69 -3.39 1.65
N THR A 67 -17.63 -3.44 0.88
CA THR A 67 -17.61 -3.48 -0.59
C THR A 67 -16.37 -4.23 -1.06
N TYR A 68 -16.25 -4.47 -2.37
CA TYR A 68 -15.08 -5.11 -2.95
C TYR A 68 -14.85 -4.62 -4.37
N ARG A 69 -13.59 -4.46 -4.77
CA ARG A 69 -13.14 -4.06 -6.11
C ARG A 69 -13.68 -2.71 -6.59
N ALA A 70 -14.14 -1.83 -5.71
CA ALA A 70 -14.41 -0.45 -6.05
C ALA A 70 -13.08 0.27 -6.30
N VAL A 71 -12.89 0.82 -7.49
CA VAL A 71 -11.69 1.58 -7.87
C VAL A 71 -12.10 2.93 -8.44
N SER A 72 -11.22 3.92 -8.31
CA SER A 72 -11.45 5.26 -8.82
C SER A 72 -10.16 5.80 -9.44
N PRO A 73 -10.23 6.48 -10.59
CA PRO A 73 -9.05 7.08 -11.21
C PRO A 73 -8.41 8.21 -10.38
N ILE A 74 -9.10 8.73 -9.38
CA ILE A 74 -8.58 9.76 -8.48
C ILE A 74 -8.01 9.20 -7.16
N ALA A 75 -8.18 7.90 -6.91
CA ALA A 75 -7.65 7.23 -5.73
C ALA A 75 -6.43 6.41 -6.11
N PRO A 76 -5.29 6.57 -5.40
CA PRO A 76 -4.10 5.78 -5.66
C PRO A 76 -4.38 4.27 -5.50
N PHE A 77 -3.90 3.48 -6.44
CA PHE A 77 -3.99 2.02 -6.42
C PHE A 77 -2.58 1.43 -6.50
N GLY A 78 -2.24 0.50 -5.62
CA GLY A 78 -0.95 -0.19 -5.62
C GLY A 78 -0.74 -1.00 -4.36
N GLY A 79 0.30 -1.83 -4.38
CA GLY A 79 0.57 -2.81 -3.34
C GLY A 79 1.58 -2.38 -2.29
N PHE A 80 1.72 -3.23 -1.27
CA PHE A 80 2.80 -3.28 -0.31
C PHE A 80 3.57 -4.58 -0.49
N ASN A 81 4.76 -4.68 0.08
CA ASN A 81 5.58 -5.89 0.11
C ASN A 81 5.79 -6.48 -1.30
N GLN A 82 5.62 -7.78 -1.48
CA GLN A 82 5.79 -8.48 -2.75
C GLN A 82 4.71 -8.15 -3.82
N SER A 83 3.64 -7.48 -3.44
CA SER A 83 2.67 -6.95 -4.40
C SER A 83 3.19 -5.73 -5.17
N GLY A 84 4.39 -5.26 -4.89
CA GLY A 84 5.08 -4.20 -5.59
C GLY A 84 5.04 -2.86 -4.89
N TYR A 85 5.71 -1.89 -5.51
CA TYR A 85 5.78 -0.50 -5.07
C TYR A 85 5.33 0.42 -6.21
N GLY A 86 5.15 1.69 -5.91
CA GLY A 86 4.53 2.64 -6.84
C GLY A 86 3.02 2.66 -6.71
N ARG A 87 2.41 3.58 -7.41
CA ARG A 87 0.95 3.73 -7.42
C ARG A 87 0.46 4.05 -8.82
N GLU A 88 -0.65 3.40 -9.20
CA GLU A 88 -1.44 3.78 -10.34
C GLU A 88 -2.58 4.71 -9.89
N ALA A 89 -3.07 5.55 -10.80
CA ALA A 89 -4.12 6.52 -10.52
C ALA A 89 -3.79 7.50 -9.38
N GLY A 90 -4.69 8.42 -9.10
CA GLY A 90 -4.46 9.49 -8.13
C GLY A 90 -3.38 10.47 -8.55
N MET A 91 -3.17 11.51 -7.75
CA MET A 91 -2.14 12.53 -8.01
C MET A 91 -0.72 12.00 -7.82
N ASP A 92 -0.53 11.02 -6.94
CA ASP A 92 0.79 10.48 -6.63
C ASP A 92 1.43 9.78 -7.82
N SER A 93 0.63 9.16 -8.69
CA SER A 93 1.13 8.49 -9.89
C SER A 93 1.83 9.44 -10.88
N ILE A 94 1.54 10.74 -10.84
CA ILE A 94 2.20 11.73 -11.69
C ILE A 94 3.70 11.77 -11.41
N LEU A 95 4.11 11.56 -10.16
CA LEU A 95 5.51 11.59 -9.77
C LEU A 95 6.34 10.50 -10.45
N ASP A 96 5.75 9.34 -10.72
CA ASP A 96 6.41 8.23 -11.40
C ASP A 96 6.73 8.54 -12.88
N TYR A 97 5.99 9.48 -13.48
CA TYR A 97 6.17 9.94 -14.87
C TYR A 97 6.96 11.24 -15.00
N THR A 98 7.45 11.79 -13.89
CA THR A 98 8.19 13.06 -13.86
C THR A 98 9.59 12.88 -13.29
N ARG A 99 10.44 13.85 -13.58
CA ARG A 99 11.78 13.94 -12.98
C ARG A 99 11.99 15.34 -12.44
N THR A 100 12.40 15.44 -11.21
CA THR A 100 12.78 16.71 -10.60
C THR A 100 14.10 17.17 -11.15
N LYS A 101 14.17 18.44 -11.58
CA LYS A 101 15.41 19.10 -11.98
C LYS A 101 15.55 20.41 -11.20
N THR A 102 16.67 20.60 -10.57
CA THR A 102 17.03 21.85 -9.90
C THR A 102 17.99 22.64 -10.79
N THR A 103 17.69 23.92 -11.01
CA THR A 103 18.57 24.83 -11.74
C THR A 103 18.93 26.00 -10.83
N TRP A 104 20.21 26.25 -10.69
CA TRP A 104 20.74 27.39 -9.97
C TRP A 104 21.34 28.38 -10.99
N ILE A 105 20.89 29.61 -10.97
CA ILE A 105 21.40 30.67 -11.85
C ILE A 105 22.00 31.75 -10.97
N ASN A 106 23.30 32.01 -11.12
CA ASN A 106 23.94 33.19 -10.53
C ASN A 106 23.82 34.35 -11.53
N THR A 107 23.14 35.39 -11.13
CA THR A 107 23.02 36.64 -11.90
C THR A 107 23.96 37.75 -11.41
N SER A 108 24.78 37.47 -10.42
CA SER A 108 25.80 38.40 -9.90
C SER A 108 27.00 38.46 -10.83
N SER A 109 27.61 39.67 -10.96
CA SER A 109 28.90 39.86 -11.60
C SER A 109 30.09 39.51 -10.69
N GLU A 110 29.83 39.22 -9.41
CA GLU A 110 30.86 38.86 -8.46
C GLU A 110 31.37 37.44 -8.72
N PRO A 111 32.63 37.13 -8.37
CA PRO A 111 33.18 35.80 -8.51
C PRO A 111 32.33 34.75 -7.77
N MET A 112 32.22 33.55 -8.34
CA MET A 112 31.52 32.46 -7.73
C MET A 112 32.12 32.16 -6.34
N ALA A 113 31.27 31.95 -5.36
CA ALA A 113 31.67 31.50 -4.03
C ALA A 113 32.40 30.14 -4.11
N ASN A 114 33.36 29.93 -3.20
CA ASN A 114 34.10 28.69 -3.15
C ASN A 114 33.14 27.50 -3.02
N PRO A 115 33.10 26.57 -4.01
CA PRO A 115 32.15 25.47 -4.01
C PRO A 115 32.45 24.41 -2.93
N PHE A 116 33.62 24.43 -2.33
CA PHE A 116 34.03 23.49 -1.29
C PHE A 116 33.70 23.96 0.13
N VAL A 117 33.10 25.14 0.28
CA VAL A 117 32.63 25.67 1.57
C VAL A 117 31.11 25.64 1.57
N MET A 118 30.54 24.69 2.29
CA MET A 118 29.08 24.68 2.52
C MET A 118 28.68 25.83 3.45
N ARG A 119 27.68 26.61 3.06
CA ARG A 119 27.08 27.69 3.84
C ARG A 119 25.77 27.25 4.45
#